data_2612c41ec31dfa2033715296a23ba71d
#
_entry.id   2612c41ec31dfa2033715296a23ba71d
#
_cell.length_a   1.000
_cell.length_b   1.000
_cell.length_c   1.000
_cell.angle_alpha   90.00
_cell.angle_beta   90.00
_cell.angle_gamma   90.00
#
_symmetry.space_group_name_H-M   'P 1'
#
loop_
_entity.id
_entity.type
_entity.pdbx_description
1 polymer ?
#
loop_
_entity_poly.entity_id
_entity_poly.type
_entity_poly.pdbx_seq_one_letter_code
_entity_poly.pdbx_strand_id
1 'polypeptide(L)'
;MAAPRHASALARAARQPAADLRRRDRGAPDDAWIRERLRAAAVGTLATVRDGQPFLNANLFAYEEAVDGLGTIWLHTAHVGRTAANVALGAPAPVCFSVFEMGRMLPASRALEFSVEYAGVVAFGSGLVVEDAAAQRHGLALIMAKYAAHLQPETDYEPPTDADLARTSVFRVEIESWSGKTKAAPDDVPGAYRWPATGAPT
;
A
#
# COMPACT_ATOMS: atom_id res chain seq x y z
N MET A 1 -29.05 20.26 -20.45
CA MET A 1 -28.86 18.83 -20.86
C MET A 1 -27.38 18.53 -21.07
N ALA A 2 -26.62 18.26 -19.98
CA ALA A 2 -25.17 17.91 -20.05
C ALA A 2 -24.88 16.43 -19.71
N ALA A 3 -25.90 15.59 -19.54
CA ALA A 3 -25.79 14.20 -19.10
C ALA A 3 -25.02 13.21 -20.03
N PRO A 4 -25.15 13.23 -21.38
CA PRO A 4 -24.61 12.13 -22.20
C PRO A 4 -23.08 12.11 -22.30
N ARG A 5 -22.41 13.26 -22.25
CA ARG A 5 -20.92 13.32 -22.32
C ARG A 5 -20.26 12.81 -21.04
N HIS A 6 -20.83 13.12 -19.89
CA HIS A 6 -20.31 12.69 -18.59
C HIS A 6 -20.48 11.18 -18.38
N ALA A 7 -21.65 10.63 -18.71
CA ALA A 7 -21.90 9.17 -18.64
C ALA A 7 -20.95 8.36 -19.54
N SER A 8 -20.66 8.83 -20.77
CA SER A 8 -19.73 8.15 -21.68
C SER A 8 -18.27 8.21 -21.18
N ALA A 9 -17.87 9.29 -20.51
CA ALA A 9 -16.55 9.42 -19.90
C ALA A 9 -16.36 8.47 -18.71
N LEU A 10 -17.37 8.35 -17.85
CA LEU A 10 -17.38 7.41 -16.72
C LEU A 10 -17.34 5.95 -17.21
N ALA A 11 -18.15 5.60 -18.21
CA ALA A 11 -18.16 4.25 -18.79
C ALA A 11 -16.81 3.88 -19.43
N ARG A 12 -16.09 4.84 -20.01
CA ARG A 12 -14.74 4.63 -20.53
C ARG A 12 -13.73 4.44 -19.40
N ALA A 13 -13.76 5.28 -18.36
CA ALA A 13 -12.89 5.19 -17.21
C ALA A 13 -13.05 3.84 -16.48
N ALA A 14 -14.28 3.33 -16.38
CA ALA A 14 -14.57 2.03 -15.75
C ALA A 14 -14.00 0.82 -16.52
N ARG A 15 -13.63 0.98 -17.81
CA ARG A 15 -13.03 -0.06 -18.64
C ARG A 15 -11.52 -0.02 -18.72
N GLN A 16 -10.89 1.02 -18.17
CA GLN A 16 -9.42 1.10 -18.11
C GLN A 16 -8.87 0.09 -17.10
N PRO A 17 -7.69 -0.50 -17.34
CA PRO A 17 -6.98 -1.28 -16.33
C PRO A 17 -6.86 -0.49 -15.03
N ALA A 18 -6.98 -1.19 -13.89
CA ALA A 18 -7.01 -0.53 -12.59
C ALA A 18 -5.71 0.27 -12.29
N ALA A 19 -4.58 -0.18 -12.82
CA ALA A 19 -3.30 0.50 -12.68
C ALA A 19 -3.16 1.74 -13.60
N ASP A 20 -4.03 1.95 -14.58
CA ASP A 20 -3.95 3.07 -15.51
C ASP A 20 -4.26 4.40 -14.81
N LEU A 21 -3.39 5.38 -14.98
CA LEU A 21 -3.57 6.70 -14.41
C LEU A 21 -4.35 7.64 -15.32
N ARG A 22 -5.48 8.17 -14.83
CA ARG A 22 -6.20 9.27 -15.49
C ARG A 22 -5.34 10.55 -15.55
N ARG A 23 -4.65 10.87 -14.45
CA ARG A 23 -3.75 12.03 -14.32
C ARG A 23 -2.30 11.58 -14.58
N ARG A 24 -1.96 11.40 -15.83
CA ARG A 24 -0.59 10.98 -16.25
C ARG A 24 0.48 12.00 -15.87
N ASP A 25 0.11 13.28 -15.78
CA ASP A 25 0.95 14.38 -15.30
C ASP A 25 1.33 14.25 -13.81
N ARG A 26 0.72 13.30 -13.09
CA ARG A 26 0.99 12.96 -11.70
C ARG A 26 1.56 11.56 -11.54
N GLY A 27 1.88 10.90 -12.64
CA GLY A 27 2.47 9.56 -12.60
C GLY A 27 3.84 9.57 -11.90
N ALA A 28 4.18 8.45 -11.25
CA ALA A 28 5.53 8.21 -10.78
C ALA A 28 6.52 8.31 -11.94
N PRO A 29 7.76 8.75 -11.68
CA PRO A 29 8.78 8.86 -12.73
C PRO A 29 9.08 7.52 -13.40
N ASP A 30 9.22 6.48 -12.61
CA ASP A 30 9.59 5.12 -13.03
C ASP A 30 9.25 4.08 -11.96
N ASP A 31 9.52 2.83 -12.26
CA ASP A 31 9.34 1.70 -11.34
C ASP A 31 10.33 1.71 -10.16
N ALA A 32 11.52 2.26 -10.31
CA ALA A 32 12.48 2.37 -9.22
C ALA A 32 11.94 3.28 -8.11
N TRP A 33 11.28 4.38 -8.48
CA TRP A 33 10.59 5.26 -7.54
C TRP A 33 9.47 4.52 -6.78
N ILE A 34 8.68 3.68 -7.49
CA ILE A 34 7.61 2.90 -6.87
C ILE A 34 8.19 1.91 -5.85
N ARG A 35 9.26 1.18 -6.21
CA ARG A 35 9.95 0.26 -5.31
C ARG A 35 10.49 0.97 -4.07
N GLU A 36 11.08 2.14 -4.24
CA GLU A 36 11.58 2.95 -3.13
C GLU A 36 10.46 3.36 -2.18
N ARG A 37 9.31 3.83 -2.70
CA ARG A 37 8.15 4.19 -1.87
C ARG A 37 7.59 2.99 -1.09
N LEU A 38 7.52 1.82 -1.71
CA LEU A 38 7.11 0.59 -1.00
C LEU A 38 8.08 0.20 0.11
N ARG A 39 9.40 0.37 -0.09
CA ARG A 39 10.39 0.11 0.96
C ARG A 39 10.30 1.13 2.11
N ALA A 40 10.15 2.40 1.78
CA ALA A 40 10.21 3.50 2.75
C ALA A 40 8.92 3.66 3.58
N ALA A 41 7.76 3.33 3.03
CA ALA A 41 6.48 3.55 3.69
C ALA A 41 6.36 2.77 5.00
N ALA A 42 5.99 3.47 6.08
CA ALA A 42 5.88 2.87 7.41
C ALA A 42 4.66 1.96 7.57
N VAL A 43 3.57 2.26 6.89
CA VAL A 43 2.30 1.51 6.95
C VAL A 43 1.73 1.39 5.55
N GLY A 44 1.14 0.24 5.27
CA GLY A 44 0.38 0.02 4.05
C GLY A 44 -1.03 -0.48 4.34
N THR A 45 -1.92 -0.32 3.40
CA THR A 45 -3.32 -0.73 3.52
C THR A 45 -3.61 -1.83 2.50
N LEU A 46 -3.98 -3.01 2.99
CA LEU A 46 -4.46 -4.12 2.16
C LEU A 46 -5.97 -4.02 2.01
N ALA A 47 -6.43 -4.01 0.77
CA ALA A 47 -7.84 -4.12 0.39
C ALA A 47 -8.14 -5.54 -0.08
N THR A 48 -9.19 -6.12 0.47
CA THR A 48 -9.73 -7.43 0.11
C THR A 48 -11.22 -7.32 -0.15
N VAL A 49 -11.80 -8.26 -0.88
CA VAL A 49 -13.24 -8.33 -1.15
C VAL A 49 -13.74 -9.74 -0.88
N ARG A 50 -14.88 -9.86 -0.23
CA ARG A 50 -15.62 -11.10 -0.08
C ARG A 50 -17.11 -10.84 -0.19
N ASP A 51 -17.80 -11.60 -1.01
CA ASP A 51 -19.24 -11.48 -1.26
C ASP A 51 -19.65 -10.04 -1.67
N GLY A 52 -18.80 -9.38 -2.48
CA GLY A 52 -19.00 -8.02 -2.91
C GLY A 52 -18.71 -6.93 -1.85
N GLN A 53 -18.41 -7.32 -0.60
CA GLN A 53 -18.07 -6.38 0.47
C GLN A 53 -16.57 -6.09 0.50
N PRO A 54 -16.13 -4.85 0.20
CA PRO A 54 -14.75 -4.43 0.38
C PRO A 54 -14.38 -4.38 1.87
N PHE A 55 -13.13 -4.70 2.17
CA PHE A 55 -12.57 -4.59 3.51
C PHE A 55 -11.14 -4.07 3.43
N LEU A 56 -10.79 -3.12 4.28
CA LEU A 56 -9.46 -2.51 4.37
C LEU A 56 -8.81 -2.87 5.70
N ASN A 57 -7.52 -3.17 5.67
CA ASN A 57 -6.73 -3.37 6.87
C ASN A 57 -5.37 -2.67 6.71
N ALA A 58 -5.04 -1.77 7.66
CA ALA A 58 -3.73 -1.14 7.72
C ALA A 58 -2.76 -2.05 8.48
N ASN A 59 -1.56 -2.27 7.91
CA ASN A 59 -0.60 -3.22 8.43
C ASN A 59 0.84 -2.67 8.34
N LEU A 60 1.69 -3.13 9.23
CA LEU A 60 3.12 -3.20 8.97
C LEU A 60 3.35 -4.24 7.87
N PHE A 61 4.32 -3.98 7.01
CA PHE A 61 4.59 -4.83 5.84
C PHE A 61 6.05 -4.74 5.41
N ALA A 62 6.50 -5.72 4.65
CA ALA A 62 7.76 -5.65 3.92
C ALA A 62 7.49 -5.79 2.41
N TYR A 63 8.27 -5.09 1.61
CA TYR A 63 8.34 -5.27 0.17
C TYR A 63 9.64 -6.00 -0.17
N GLU A 64 9.52 -7.11 -0.84
CA GLU A 64 10.62 -7.92 -1.36
C GLU A 64 10.67 -7.77 -2.88
N GLU A 65 11.78 -7.29 -3.39
CA GLU A 65 12.00 -7.16 -4.82
C GLU A 65 12.27 -8.53 -5.46
N ALA A 66 11.67 -8.79 -6.60
CA ALA A 66 11.95 -10.00 -7.38
C ALA A 66 13.00 -9.70 -8.44
N VAL A 67 13.77 -10.71 -8.83
CA VAL A 67 14.70 -10.63 -9.96
C VAL A 67 13.92 -10.43 -11.26
N ASP A 68 12.82 -11.18 -11.40
CA ASP A 68 11.87 -11.05 -12.49
C ASP A 68 10.49 -10.68 -11.93
N GLY A 69 9.85 -9.65 -12.48
CA GLY A 69 8.54 -9.17 -12.05
C GLY A 69 8.58 -7.94 -11.15
N LEU A 70 7.48 -7.71 -10.45
CA LEU A 70 7.27 -6.49 -9.66
C LEU A 70 7.55 -6.70 -8.16
N GLY A 71 7.75 -7.95 -7.73
CA GLY A 71 8.03 -8.29 -6.34
C GLY A 71 6.80 -8.65 -5.52
N THR A 72 7.01 -8.79 -4.23
CA THR A 72 6.07 -9.38 -3.28
C THR A 72 5.90 -8.47 -2.07
N ILE A 73 4.68 -8.34 -1.56
CA ILE A 73 4.40 -7.70 -0.29
C ILE A 73 4.11 -8.78 0.75
N TRP A 74 4.82 -8.70 1.88
CA TRP A 74 4.66 -9.56 3.03
C TRP A 74 4.01 -8.80 4.16
N LEU A 75 2.98 -9.38 4.77
CA LEU A 75 2.32 -8.84 5.95
C LEU A 75 1.78 -9.98 6.83
N HIS A 76 1.41 -9.66 8.07
CA HIS A 76 0.81 -10.65 8.95
C HIS A 76 -0.35 -10.07 9.76
N THR A 77 -1.23 -10.97 10.20
CA THR A 77 -2.32 -10.66 11.14
C THR A 77 -2.48 -11.80 12.14
N ALA A 78 -3.37 -11.63 13.10
CA ALA A 78 -3.82 -12.77 13.90
C ALA A 78 -4.43 -13.86 12.98
N HIS A 79 -4.30 -15.12 13.39
CA HIS A 79 -4.79 -16.27 12.62
C HIS A 79 -6.29 -16.19 12.31
N VAL A 80 -7.08 -15.62 13.21
CA VAL A 80 -8.53 -15.42 13.05
C VAL A 80 -8.82 -13.94 12.80
N GLY A 81 -9.46 -13.64 11.68
CA GLY A 81 -9.84 -12.27 11.33
C GLY A 81 -10.39 -12.14 9.93
N ARG A 82 -10.95 -10.97 9.63
CA ARG A 82 -11.60 -10.71 8.34
C ARG A 82 -10.61 -10.81 7.16
N THR A 83 -9.40 -10.30 7.31
CA THR A 83 -8.38 -10.39 6.27
C THR A 83 -8.06 -11.84 5.93
N ALA A 84 -7.79 -12.67 6.96
CA ALA A 84 -7.55 -14.09 6.78
C ALA A 84 -8.75 -14.79 6.13
N ALA A 85 -9.97 -14.52 6.61
CA ALA A 85 -11.19 -15.10 6.05
C ALA A 85 -11.43 -14.69 4.58
N ASN A 86 -11.05 -13.49 4.18
CA ASN A 86 -11.23 -13.02 2.81
C ASN A 86 -10.22 -13.63 1.82
N VAL A 87 -9.03 -14.00 2.27
CA VAL A 87 -7.92 -14.50 1.45
C VAL A 87 -7.74 -16.03 1.59
N ALA A 88 -8.11 -16.61 2.74
CA ALA A 88 -7.82 -18.02 3.11
C ALA A 88 -8.68 -19.09 2.41
N LEU A 89 -9.29 -18.79 1.27
CA LEU A 89 -10.20 -19.76 0.60
C LEU A 89 -9.47 -20.73 -0.35
N GLY A 90 -8.22 -21.10 -0.07
CA GLY A 90 -7.50 -22.17 -0.77
C GLY A 90 -6.98 -21.84 -2.17
N ALA A 91 -7.17 -20.61 -2.63
CA ALA A 91 -6.62 -20.10 -3.88
C ALA A 91 -6.22 -18.63 -3.73
N PRO A 92 -5.25 -18.15 -4.51
CA PRO A 92 -4.90 -16.74 -4.53
C PRO A 92 -6.13 -15.87 -4.81
N ALA A 93 -6.38 -14.86 -3.98
CA ALA A 93 -7.49 -13.93 -4.12
C ALA A 93 -7.01 -12.59 -4.68
N PRO A 94 -7.77 -11.94 -5.58
CA PRO A 94 -7.41 -10.61 -6.06
C PRO A 94 -7.45 -9.61 -4.91
N VAL A 95 -6.36 -8.85 -4.76
CA VAL A 95 -6.20 -7.85 -3.71
C VAL A 95 -5.62 -6.55 -4.27
N CYS A 96 -5.75 -5.49 -3.50
CA CYS A 96 -5.10 -4.22 -3.77
C CYS A 96 -4.35 -3.78 -2.52
N PHE A 97 -3.11 -3.34 -2.68
CA PHE A 97 -2.29 -2.81 -1.59
C PHE A 97 -1.89 -1.37 -1.90
N SER A 98 -1.96 -0.50 -0.90
CA SER A 98 -1.64 0.91 -1.09
C SER A 98 -0.78 1.45 0.04
N VAL A 99 0.16 2.32 -0.34
CA VAL A 99 0.88 3.23 0.57
C VAL A 99 0.63 4.66 0.14
N PHE A 100 0.57 5.57 1.11
CA PHE A 100 0.34 6.98 0.86
C PHE A 100 1.06 7.85 1.89
N GLU A 101 1.70 8.89 1.41
CA GLU A 101 2.35 9.92 2.22
C GLU A 101 1.78 11.30 1.82
N MET A 102 1.46 12.10 2.82
CA MET A 102 1.03 13.47 2.66
C MET A 102 2.19 14.42 2.96
N GLY A 103 2.46 15.35 2.04
CA GLY A 103 3.42 16.42 2.23
C GLY A 103 2.76 17.71 2.73
N ARG A 104 3.23 18.85 2.21
CA ARG A 104 2.71 20.17 2.57
C ARG A 104 1.34 20.42 1.93
N MET A 105 0.49 21.12 2.63
CA MET A 105 -0.69 21.78 2.05
C MET A 105 -0.24 22.99 1.23
N LEU A 106 -0.89 23.17 0.09
CA LEU A 106 -0.58 24.23 -0.88
C LEU A 106 -1.82 25.15 -0.99
N PRO A 107 -1.86 26.25 -0.23
CA PRO A 107 -2.97 27.19 -0.25
C PRO A 107 -3.11 27.87 -1.61
N ALA A 108 -4.30 28.34 -1.92
CA ALA A 108 -4.63 29.13 -3.08
C ALA A 108 -5.70 30.17 -2.72
N SER A 109 -5.90 31.16 -3.60
CA SER A 109 -6.92 32.18 -3.41
C SER A 109 -8.35 31.64 -3.49
N ARG A 110 -8.56 30.52 -4.18
CA ARG A 110 -9.85 29.85 -4.34
C ARG A 110 -9.80 28.48 -3.68
N ALA A 111 -10.83 28.15 -2.91
CA ALA A 111 -10.90 26.87 -2.16
C ALA A 111 -10.73 25.64 -3.06
N LEU A 112 -11.26 25.63 -4.29
CA LEU A 112 -11.14 24.52 -5.23
C LEU A 112 -9.71 24.31 -5.78
N GLU A 113 -8.86 25.31 -5.65
CA GLU A 113 -7.46 25.31 -6.12
C GLU A 113 -6.49 24.88 -5.02
N PHE A 114 -6.95 24.79 -3.75
CA PHE A 114 -6.13 24.21 -2.69
C PHE A 114 -5.67 22.83 -3.09
N SER A 115 -4.44 22.52 -2.73
CA SER A 115 -3.82 21.28 -3.11
C SER A 115 -2.92 20.77 -1.98
N VAL A 116 -2.32 19.61 -2.20
CA VAL A 116 -1.41 18.96 -1.26
C VAL A 116 -0.29 18.29 -2.04
N GLU A 117 0.91 18.30 -1.49
CA GLU A 117 1.98 17.41 -1.94
C GLU A 117 1.68 16.00 -1.45
N TYR A 118 1.97 15.02 -2.28
CA TYR A 118 1.77 13.63 -1.91
C TYR A 118 2.65 12.69 -2.71
N ALA A 119 2.87 11.52 -2.14
CA ALA A 119 3.44 10.37 -2.80
C ALA A 119 2.59 9.15 -2.45
N GLY A 120 2.25 8.34 -3.43
CA GLY A 120 1.45 7.14 -3.18
C GLY A 120 1.62 6.10 -4.26
N VAL A 121 1.53 4.85 -3.84
CA VAL A 121 1.57 3.67 -4.70
C VAL A 121 0.31 2.86 -4.48
N VAL A 122 -0.24 2.33 -5.54
CA VAL A 122 -1.28 1.31 -5.51
C VAL A 122 -0.78 0.11 -6.30
N ALA A 123 -0.67 -1.04 -5.65
CA ALA A 123 -0.29 -2.31 -6.24
C ALA A 123 -1.52 -3.23 -6.30
N PHE A 124 -1.71 -3.89 -7.43
CA PHE A 124 -2.75 -4.88 -7.67
C PHE A 124 -2.09 -6.23 -7.85
N GLY A 125 -2.69 -7.28 -7.34
CA GLY A 125 -2.13 -8.61 -7.44
C GLY A 125 -2.96 -9.66 -6.74
N SER A 126 -2.34 -10.81 -6.52
CA SER A 126 -2.95 -11.98 -5.91
C SER A 126 -2.39 -12.20 -4.51
N GLY A 127 -3.26 -12.19 -3.51
CA GLY A 127 -2.93 -12.45 -2.12
C GLY A 127 -3.24 -13.89 -1.72
N LEU A 128 -2.38 -14.50 -0.92
CA LEU A 128 -2.60 -15.81 -0.32
C LEU A 128 -2.10 -15.86 1.12
N VAL A 129 -2.68 -16.72 1.92
CA VAL A 129 -2.14 -17.11 3.24
C VAL A 129 -1.05 -18.14 3.01
N VAL A 130 0.12 -17.90 3.59
CA VAL A 130 1.28 -18.78 3.48
C VAL A 130 1.15 -19.91 4.49
N GLU A 131 1.19 -21.17 4.03
CA GLU A 131 1.10 -22.36 4.87
C GLU A 131 2.48 -22.95 5.20
N ASP A 132 3.47 -22.77 4.31
CA ASP A 132 4.83 -23.25 4.52
C ASP A 132 5.54 -22.48 5.64
N ALA A 133 5.99 -23.19 6.67
CA ALA A 133 6.61 -22.60 7.85
C ALA A 133 7.90 -21.84 7.56
N ALA A 134 8.69 -22.30 6.58
CA ALA A 134 9.91 -21.61 6.18
C ALA A 134 9.60 -20.27 5.50
N ALA A 135 8.62 -20.26 4.60
CA ALA A 135 8.15 -19.04 3.96
C ALA A 135 7.46 -18.07 4.94
N GLN A 136 6.73 -18.58 5.95
CA GLN A 136 6.18 -17.75 7.03
C GLN A 136 7.30 -17.05 7.81
N ARG A 137 8.34 -17.79 8.23
CA ARG A 137 9.50 -17.21 8.92
C ARG A 137 10.24 -16.21 8.06
N HIS A 138 10.39 -16.48 6.76
CA HIS A 138 10.99 -15.55 5.83
C HIS A 138 10.22 -14.21 5.77
N GLY A 139 8.91 -14.24 5.56
CA GLY A 139 8.08 -13.04 5.52
C GLY A 139 8.13 -12.24 6.83
N LEU A 140 8.08 -12.92 7.98
CA LEU A 140 8.22 -12.28 9.30
C LEU A 140 9.62 -11.68 9.50
N ALA A 141 10.68 -12.35 9.06
CA ALA A 141 12.05 -11.83 9.13
C ALA A 141 12.24 -10.57 8.28
N LEU A 142 11.64 -10.50 7.09
CA LEU A 142 11.65 -9.28 6.26
C LEU A 142 10.96 -8.10 6.95
N ILE A 143 9.84 -8.35 7.64
CA ILE A 143 9.15 -7.33 8.42
C ILE A 143 10.04 -6.86 9.58
N MET A 144 10.67 -7.77 10.31
CA MET A 144 11.61 -7.42 11.38
C MET A 144 12.82 -6.64 10.85
N ALA A 145 13.40 -7.05 9.73
CA ALA A 145 14.51 -6.35 9.09
C ALA A 145 14.15 -4.90 8.71
N LYS A 146 12.89 -4.64 8.32
CA LYS A 146 12.43 -3.30 8.00
C LYS A 146 12.22 -2.41 9.24
N TYR A 147 11.59 -2.93 10.29
CA TYR A 147 11.14 -2.09 11.42
C TYR A 147 12.07 -2.17 12.64
N ALA A 148 12.88 -3.21 12.70
CA ALA A 148 13.76 -3.48 13.82
C ALA A 148 15.20 -3.81 13.36
N ALA A 149 15.69 -3.16 12.30
CA ALA A 149 17.02 -3.39 11.73
C ALA A 149 18.18 -3.21 12.70
N HIS A 150 17.97 -2.50 13.82
CA HIS A 150 18.95 -2.29 14.88
C HIS A 150 19.00 -3.43 15.91
N LEU A 151 18.09 -4.40 15.83
CA LEU A 151 18.00 -5.56 16.72
C LEU A 151 18.49 -6.82 16.04
N GLN A 152 19.14 -7.70 16.82
CA GLN A 152 19.69 -8.97 16.35
C GLN A 152 18.81 -10.12 16.84
N PRO A 153 18.34 -11.01 15.93
CA PRO A 153 17.64 -12.24 16.35
C PRO A 153 18.52 -13.09 17.25
N GLU A 154 17.92 -13.83 18.18
CA GLU A 154 18.56 -14.69 19.18
C GLU A 154 19.37 -13.93 20.26
N THR A 155 19.65 -12.65 20.06
CA THR A 155 20.36 -11.80 21.01
C THR A 155 19.40 -10.80 21.66
N ASP A 156 18.65 -10.04 20.85
CA ASP A 156 17.76 -8.99 21.32
C ASP A 156 16.29 -9.44 21.35
N TYR A 157 15.95 -10.46 20.56
CA TYR A 157 14.61 -11.06 20.54
C TYR A 157 14.64 -12.53 20.08
N GLU A 158 13.67 -13.32 20.53
CA GLU A 158 13.52 -14.71 20.11
C GLU A 158 12.81 -14.78 18.74
N PRO A 159 13.35 -15.57 17.75
CA PRO A 159 12.66 -15.83 16.51
C PRO A 159 11.29 -16.54 16.72
N PRO A 160 10.34 -16.42 15.78
CA PRO A 160 9.03 -17.05 15.92
C PRO A 160 9.14 -18.58 16.06
N THR A 161 8.51 -19.10 17.10
CA THR A 161 8.34 -20.55 17.32
C THR A 161 7.23 -21.12 16.42
N ASP A 162 7.12 -22.45 16.32
CA ASP A 162 6.00 -23.10 15.61
C ASP A 162 4.65 -22.76 16.28
N ALA A 163 4.63 -22.60 17.59
CA ALA A 163 3.43 -22.17 18.30
C ALA A 163 3.01 -20.73 17.95
N ASP A 164 3.96 -19.85 17.66
CA ASP A 164 3.67 -18.48 17.20
C ASP A 164 3.15 -18.48 15.76
N LEU A 165 3.74 -19.29 14.88
CA LEU A 165 3.25 -19.47 13.52
C LEU A 165 1.82 -20.01 13.49
N ALA A 166 1.48 -20.95 14.34
CA ALA A 166 0.12 -21.51 14.45
C ALA A 166 -0.94 -20.47 14.85
N ARG A 167 -0.55 -19.34 15.46
CA ARG A 167 -1.45 -18.25 15.88
C ARG A 167 -1.41 -17.05 14.94
N THR A 168 -0.61 -17.11 13.88
CA THR A 168 -0.34 -16.00 12.98
C THR A 168 -0.68 -16.39 11.55
N SER A 169 -1.43 -15.56 10.83
CA SER A 169 -1.54 -15.66 9.39
C SER A 169 -0.52 -14.74 8.75
N VAL A 170 0.42 -15.32 8.01
CA VAL A 170 1.34 -14.59 7.16
C VAL A 170 0.77 -14.58 5.75
N PHE A 171 0.74 -13.40 5.13
CA PHE A 171 0.22 -13.20 3.78
C PHE A 171 1.35 -12.85 2.84
N ARG A 172 1.25 -13.37 1.63
CA ARG A 172 2.07 -13.02 0.48
C ARG A 172 1.17 -12.43 -0.59
N VAL A 173 1.50 -11.23 -1.06
CA VAL A 173 0.82 -10.59 -2.19
C VAL A 173 1.81 -10.50 -3.34
N GLU A 174 1.59 -11.31 -4.36
CA GLU A 174 2.32 -11.23 -5.62
C GLU A 174 1.81 -10.04 -6.43
N ILE A 175 2.69 -9.10 -6.74
CA ILE A 175 2.30 -7.88 -7.46
C ILE A 175 2.27 -8.18 -8.95
N GLU A 176 1.11 -7.96 -9.59
CA GLU A 176 0.87 -8.16 -11.02
C GLU A 176 0.93 -6.84 -11.79
N SER A 177 0.50 -5.77 -11.17
CA SER A 177 0.58 -4.41 -11.73
C SER A 177 0.60 -3.37 -10.61
N TRP A 178 1.12 -2.20 -10.92
CA TRP A 178 1.12 -1.07 -9.99
C TRP A 178 0.95 0.26 -10.69
N SER A 179 0.64 1.27 -9.90
CA SER A 179 0.71 2.68 -10.31
C SER A 179 1.24 3.52 -9.17
N GLY A 180 2.07 4.48 -9.48
CA GLY A 180 2.53 5.50 -8.55
C GLY A 180 1.99 6.87 -8.92
N LYS A 181 1.68 7.69 -7.92
CA LYS A 181 1.30 9.09 -8.09
C LYS A 181 2.10 9.97 -7.16
N THR A 182 2.55 11.10 -7.69
CA THR A 182 3.25 12.09 -6.89
C THR A 182 2.84 13.50 -7.28
N LYS A 183 2.91 14.38 -6.32
CA LYS A 183 2.88 15.83 -6.50
C LYS A 183 3.87 16.44 -5.55
N ALA A 184 4.90 17.05 -6.07
CA ALA A 184 5.81 17.93 -5.36
C ALA A 184 5.62 19.36 -5.84
N ALA A 185 5.91 20.33 -4.99
CA ALA A 185 5.91 21.74 -5.30
C ALA A 185 7.27 22.35 -4.94
N PRO A 186 7.67 23.49 -5.54
CA PRO A 186 8.85 24.22 -5.12
C PRO A 186 8.83 24.54 -3.62
N ASP A 187 10.01 24.66 -3.01
CA ASP A 187 10.11 24.92 -1.56
C ASP A 187 9.57 26.28 -1.14
N ASP A 188 9.59 27.24 -2.06
CA ASP A 188 9.20 28.63 -1.86
C ASP A 188 7.72 28.94 -2.14
N VAL A 189 6.84 27.93 -2.21
CA VAL A 189 5.39 28.17 -2.39
C VAL A 189 4.85 28.97 -1.20
N PRO A 190 4.30 30.19 -1.47
CA PRO A 190 3.80 31.05 -0.40
C PRO A 190 2.71 30.39 0.43
N GLY A 191 2.85 30.44 1.75
CA GLY A 191 1.87 29.91 2.68
C GLY A 191 1.77 28.38 2.74
N ALA A 192 2.65 27.62 2.07
CA ALA A 192 2.67 26.15 2.18
C ALA A 192 3.01 25.71 3.61
N TYR A 193 2.29 24.73 4.14
CA TYR A 193 2.45 24.26 5.52
C TYR A 193 2.22 22.75 5.64
N ARG A 194 2.78 22.12 6.69
CA ARG A 194 2.47 20.74 7.07
C ARG A 194 1.20 20.68 7.92
N TRP A 195 0.37 19.68 7.72
CA TRP A 195 -0.79 19.41 8.57
C TRP A 195 -0.40 18.55 9.79
N PRO A 196 -0.94 18.80 10.98
CA PRO A 196 -1.74 19.99 11.34
C PRO A 196 -0.90 21.28 11.32
N ALA A 197 -1.54 22.39 10.98
CA ALA A 197 -0.89 23.68 11.06
C ALA A 197 -0.56 24.01 12.53
N THR A 198 0.64 24.47 12.81
CA THR A 198 1.04 24.91 14.16
C THR A 198 0.11 26.07 14.59
N GLY A 199 -0.63 25.89 15.69
CA GLY A 199 -1.58 26.91 16.19
C GLY A 199 -2.99 26.82 15.64
N ALA A 200 -3.33 25.80 14.82
CA ALA A 200 -4.73 25.54 14.48
C ALA A 200 -5.49 25.05 15.73
N PRO A 201 -6.70 25.57 16.01
CA PRO A 201 -7.53 25.03 17.09
C PRO A 201 -7.89 23.57 16.78
N THR A 202 -7.75 22.71 17.77
CA THR A 202 -8.16 21.30 17.75
C THR A 202 -9.67 21.18 17.79
#